data_1a0cbd3314c500dfb4ff64fe5484ad01
#
_entry.id   1a0cbd3314c500dfb4ff64fe5484ad01
#
_cell.length_a   1.000
_cell.length_b   1.000
_cell.length_c   1.000
_cell.angle_alpha   90.00
_cell.angle_beta   90.00
_cell.angle_gamma   90.00
#
_symmetry.space_group_name_H-M   'P 1'
#
loop_
_entity.id
_entity.type
_entity.pdbx_description
1 polymer ?
#
loop_
_entity_poly.entity_id
_entity_poly.type
_entity_poly.pdbx_seq_one_letter_code
_entity_poly.pdbx_strand_id
1 'polypeptide(L)'
;MRIDIVTLFPEMCENILNESIIGRARARGYLQVCCHQLRDHGEGVHKRVDDCTFGGGKGMLLMAQPIAKAFDEIIEQTAVRPHIVYMSPQGKTLTQQRVRELAQEENLSLIHI
;
A
#
# COMPACT_ATOMS: atom_id res chain seq x y z
N MET A 1 -11.27 -7.49 -8.70
CA MET A 1 -10.00 -6.82 -8.46
C MET A 1 -9.74 -6.70 -6.97
N ARG A 2 -8.57 -7.07 -6.49
CA ARG A 2 -8.13 -6.85 -5.11
C ARG A 2 -7.06 -5.76 -5.08
N ILE A 3 -7.15 -4.85 -4.10
CA ILE A 3 -6.14 -3.81 -3.85
C ILE A 3 -5.71 -3.92 -2.40
N ASP A 4 -4.41 -4.12 -2.19
CA ASP A 4 -3.77 -4.11 -0.89
C ASP A 4 -2.99 -2.81 -0.71
N ILE A 5 -3.24 -2.07 0.36
CA ILE A 5 -2.61 -0.78 0.65
C ILE A 5 -1.77 -0.93 1.91
N VAL A 6 -0.45 -0.87 1.77
CA VAL A 6 0.49 -0.85 2.89
C VAL A 6 0.69 0.60 3.32
N THR A 7 0.31 0.95 4.54
CA THR A 7 0.32 2.33 5.03
C THR A 7 0.59 2.42 6.54
N LEU A 8 1.01 3.58 7.01
CA LEU A 8 1.10 3.91 8.44
C LEU A 8 -0.25 4.33 9.03
N PHE A 9 -1.25 4.62 8.17
CA PHE A 9 -2.54 5.20 8.57
C PHE A 9 -3.71 4.44 7.92
N PRO A 10 -3.91 3.14 8.24
CA PRO A 10 -4.95 2.33 7.62
C PRO A 10 -6.36 2.90 7.82
N GLU A 11 -6.67 3.42 9.01
CA GLU A 11 -7.97 4.00 9.31
C GLU A 11 -8.31 5.21 8.42
N MET A 12 -7.31 6.04 8.10
CA MET A 12 -7.50 7.18 7.19
C MET A 12 -7.86 6.70 5.78
N CYS A 13 -7.18 5.67 5.30
CA CYS A 13 -7.49 5.07 4.00
C CYS A 13 -8.88 4.42 3.99
N GLU A 14 -9.21 3.63 5.01
CA GLU A 14 -10.48 2.93 5.12
C GLU A 14 -11.67 3.90 5.15
N ASN A 15 -11.57 4.99 5.90
CA ASN A 15 -12.65 5.97 5.97
C ASN A 15 -12.98 6.56 4.60
N ILE A 16 -11.96 6.92 3.81
CA ILE A 16 -12.15 7.48 2.46
C ILE A 16 -12.68 6.40 1.49
N LEU A 17 -12.13 5.19 1.56
CA LEU A 17 -12.45 4.12 0.63
C LEU A 17 -13.79 3.43 0.91
N ASN A 18 -14.43 3.71 2.04
CA ASN A 18 -15.78 3.26 2.33
C ASN A 18 -16.88 4.21 1.81
N GLU A 19 -16.46 5.38 1.32
CA GLU A 19 -17.42 6.40 0.88
C GLU A 19 -17.72 6.35 -0.63
N SER A 20 -18.85 6.94 -1.01
CA SER A 20 -19.23 7.27 -2.37
C SER A 20 -19.20 6.08 -3.35
N ILE A 21 -18.57 6.26 -4.50
CA ILE A 21 -18.49 5.26 -5.58
C ILE A 21 -17.65 4.06 -5.19
N ILE A 22 -16.54 4.28 -4.46
CA ILE A 22 -15.63 3.21 -4.03
C ILE A 22 -16.33 2.33 -3.00
N GLY A 23 -16.99 2.92 -1.99
CA GLY A 23 -17.76 2.18 -1.00
C GLY A 23 -18.86 1.33 -1.64
N ARG A 24 -19.56 1.85 -2.63
CA ARG A 24 -20.57 1.08 -3.39
C ARG A 24 -19.96 -0.07 -4.20
N ALA A 25 -18.78 0.12 -4.80
CA ALA A 25 -18.07 -0.93 -5.53
C ALA A 25 -17.63 -2.06 -4.59
N ARG A 26 -17.12 -1.71 -3.40
CA ARG A 26 -16.77 -2.67 -2.33
C ARG A 26 -18.01 -3.47 -1.88
N ALA A 27 -19.11 -2.78 -1.57
CA ALA A 27 -20.34 -3.42 -1.12
C ALA A 27 -20.94 -4.38 -2.15
N ARG A 28 -20.74 -4.12 -3.45
CA ARG A 28 -21.19 -4.98 -4.55
C ARG A 28 -20.18 -6.08 -4.94
N GLY A 29 -19.04 -6.17 -4.26
CA GLY A 29 -18.01 -7.18 -4.53
C GLY A 29 -17.17 -6.94 -5.80
N TYR A 30 -17.29 -5.78 -6.46
CA TYR A 30 -16.45 -5.44 -7.62
C TYR A 30 -15.01 -5.13 -7.23
N LEU A 31 -14.81 -4.61 -6.01
CA LEU A 31 -13.53 -4.20 -5.48
C LEU A 31 -13.38 -4.71 -4.05
N GLN A 32 -12.31 -5.41 -3.80
CA GLN A 32 -11.84 -5.76 -2.45
C GLN A 32 -10.65 -4.86 -2.11
N VAL A 33 -10.71 -4.11 -1.03
CA VAL A 33 -9.60 -3.30 -0.53
C VAL A 33 -9.21 -3.77 0.85
N CYS A 34 -7.93 -4.03 1.05
CA CYS A 34 -7.33 -4.39 2.34
C CYS A 34 -6.26 -3.37 2.69
N CYS A 35 -6.38 -2.72 3.85
CA CYS A 35 -5.37 -1.79 4.36
C CYS A 35 -4.52 -2.50 5.41
N HIS A 36 -3.20 -2.53 5.19
CA HIS A 36 -2.22 -3.20 6.06
C HIS A 36 -1.44 -2.16 6.85
N GLN A 37 -1.40 -2.33 8.18
CA GLN A 37 -0.62 -1.47 9.05
C GLN A 37 0.87 -1.82 8.94
N LEU A 38 1.67 -0.91 8.37
CA LEU A 38 3.11 -1.14 8.21
C LEU A 38 3.83 -1.40 9.54
N ARG A 39 3.37 -0.80 10.64
CA ARG A 39 3.96 -0.99 11.99
C ARG A 39 3.85 -2.43 12.49
N ASP A 40 2.92 -3.23 11.98
CA ASP A 40 2.80 -4.63 12.40
C ASP A 40 3.99 -5.48 11.94
N HIS A 41 4.70 -5.02 10.90
CA HIS A 41 5.93 -5.62 10.39
C HIS A 41 7.21 -4.93 10.91
N GLY A 42 7.05 -3.94 11.82
CA GLY A 42 8.14 -3.17 12.39
C GLY A 42 9.09 -4.00 13.26
N GLU A 43 10.30 -3.49 13.46
CA GLU A 43 11.35 -4.16 14.22
C GLU A 43 11.34 -3.79 15.71
N GLY A 44 11.70 -4.77 16.52
CA GLY A 44 11.86 -4.62 17.98
C GLY A 44 10.55 -4.40 18.73
N VAL A 45 10.67 -4.12 20.03
CA VAL A 45 9.53 -3.93 20.95
C VAL A 45 8.67 -2.71 20.55
N HIS A 46 9.29 -1.70 19.96
CA HIS A 46 8.61 -0.46 19.55
C HIS A 46 8.06 -0.49 18.13
N LYS A 47 8.10 -1.65 17.43
CA LYS A 47 7.63 -1.79 16.06
C LYS A 47 8.16 -0.69 15.13
N ARG A 48 9.47 -0.51 15.17
CA ARG A 48 10.15 0.55 14.41
C ARG A 48 10.05 0.28 12.91
N VAL A 49 9.67 1.30 12.15
CA VAL A 49 9.48 1.23 10.68
C VAL A 49 10.29 2.29 9.93
N ASP A 50 10.90 3.22 10.66
CA ASP A 50 11.66 4.35 10.12
C ASP A 50 13.05 4.45 10.73
N ASP A 51 13.98 5.06 10.00
CA ASP A 51 15.35 5.29 10.40
C ASP A 51 15.78 6.72 10.11
N CYS A 52 16.95 7.08 10.62
CA CYS A 52 17.55 8.39 10.36
C CYS A 52 17.89 8.54 8.87
N THR A 53 17.66 9.74 8.34
CA THR A 53 18.04 10.06 6.97
C THR A 53 19.54 10.08 6.78
N PHE A 54 20.03 9.57 5.66
CA PHE A 54 21.45 9.68 5.29
C PHE A 54 21.84 11.16 5.19
N GLY A 55 22.93 11.53 5.85
CA GLY A 55 23.42 12.92 5.85
C GLY A 55 22.74 13.86 6.86
N GLY A 56 21.89 13.36 7.77
CA GLY A 56 21.36 14.13 8.90
C GLY A 56 20.29 15.16 8.54
N GLY A 57 19.61 15.00 7.40
CA GLY A 57 18.50 15.86 7.00
C GLY A 57 17.26 15.67 7.88
N LYS A 58 16.32 16.63 7.85
CA LYS A 58 15.00 16.49 8.47
C LYS A 58 14.13 15.55 7.65
N GLY A 59 13.39 14.66 8.32
CA GLY A 59 12.46 13.74 7.70
C GLY A 59 12.62 12.30 8.21
N MET A 60 11.74 11.42 7.76
CA MET A 60 11.77 9.99 8.07
C MET A 60 12.19 9.21 6.82
N LEU A 61 13.06 8.22 7.01
CA LEU A 61 13.40 7.23 6.00
C LEU A 61 12.74 5.92 6.39
N LEU A 62 11.74 5.46 5.62
CA LEU A 62 11.13 4.16 5.88
C LEU A 62 12.13 3.04 5.64
N MET A 63 12.17 2.11 6.59
CA MET A 63 13.02 0.92 6.51
C MET A 63 12.48 -0.04 5.46
N ALA A 64 13.38 -0.59 4.64
CA ALA A 64 13.01 -1.56 3.60
C ALA A 64 12.47 -2.88 4.18
N GLN A 65 12.99 -3.31 5.33
CA GLN A 65 12.65 -4.59 5.94
C GLN A 65 11.16 -4.73 6.32
N PRO A 66 10.54 -3.77 7.04
CA PRO A 66 9.10 -3.83 7.30
C PRO A 66 8.25 -3.85 6.03
N ILE A 67 8.65 -3.09 5.02
CA ILE A 67 7.98 -3.05 3.72
C ILE A 67 8.05 -4.42 3.03
N ALA A 68 9.24 -5.03 2.98
CA ALA A 68 9.43 -6.35 2.39
C ALA A 68 8.56 -7.41 3.08
N LYS A 69 8.57 -7.45 4.42
CA LYS A 69 7.74 -8.39 5.20
C LYS A 69 6.24 -8.21 4.93
N ALA A 70 5.77 -6.96 4.82
CA ALA A 70 4.38 -6.68 4.49
C ALA A 70 4.00 -7.23 3.11
N PHE A 71 4.87 -7.10 2.12
CA PHE A 71 4.65 -7.65 0.80
C PHE A 71 4.72 -9.17 0.76
N ASP A 72 5.65 -9.79 1.48
CA ASP A 72 5.75 -11.25 1.55
C ASP A 72 4.44 -11.82 2.11
N GLU A 73 3.88 -11.23 3.17
CA GLU A 73 2.59 -11.63 3.71
C GLU A 73 1.43 -11.46 2.70
N ILE A 74 1.39 -10.34 1.97
CA ILE A 74 0.37 -10.11 0.95
C ILE A 74 0.49 -11.13 -0.19
N ILE A 75 1.71 -11.44 -0.62
CA ILE A 75 1.96 -12.44 -1.66
C ILE A 75 1.50 -13.83 -1.22
N GLU A 76 1.73 -14.19 0.04
CA GLU A 76 1.26 -15.47 0.59
C GLU A 76 -0.27 -15.57 0.66
N GLN A 77 -0.97 -14.45 0.85
CA GLN A 77 -2.42 -14.37 0.91
C GLN A 77 -3.10 -14.32 -0.46
N THR A 78 -2.34 -14.12 -1.53
CA THR A 78 -2.88 -13.95 -2.89
C THR A 78 -2.52 -15.14 -3.79
N ALA A 79 -3.52 -15.66 -4.53
CA ALA A 79 -3.29 -16.75 -5.48
C ALA A 79 -2.43 -16.32 -6.69
N VAL A 80 -2.52 -15.05 -7.06
CA VAL A 80 -1.75 -14.43 -8.15
C VAL A 80 -0.88 -13.32 -7.55
N ARG A 81 0.40 -13.33 -7.89
CA ARG A 81 1.35 -12.33 -7.40
C ARG A 81 0.86 -10.91 -7.75
N PRO A 82 0.73 -10.01 -6.77
CA PRO A 82 0.23 -8.67 -7.01
C PRO A 82 1.22 -7.82 -7.83
N HIS A 83 0.69 -6.91 -8.65
CA HIS A 83 1.47 -5.84 -9.25
C HIS A 83 1.76 -4.78 -8.18
N ILE A 84 3.03 -4.61 -7.82
CA ILE A 84 3.43 -3.71 -6.74
C ILE A 84 3.69 -2.31 -7.30
N VAL A 85 3.04 -1.31 -6.70
CA VAL A 85 3.21 0.11 -7.05
C VAL A 85 3.70 0.89 -5.83
N TYR A 86 4.87 1.48 -5.97
CA TYR A 86 5.42 2.40 -4.99
C TYR A 86 5.05 3.84 -5.36
N MET A 87 4.29 4.50 -4.49
CA MET A 87 3.87 5.89 -4.66
C MET A 87 5.03 6.83 -4.29
N SER A 88 5.71 7.40 -5.28
CA SER A 88 6.91 8.22 -5.09
C SER A 88 6.86 9.50 -5.92
N PRO A 89 7.34 10.64 -5.38
CA PRO A 89 7.48 11.88 -6.16
C PRO A 89 8.46 11.77 -7.34
N GLN A 90 9.37 10.79 -7.31
CA GLN A 90 10.33 10.52 -8.38
C GLN A 90 9.76 9.61 -9.47
N GLY A 91 8.56 9.07 -9.25
CA GLY A 91 7.87 8.22 -10.20
C GLY A 91 7.33 8.99 -11.41
N LYS A 92 6.91 8.23 -12.42
CA LYS A 92 6.19 8.83 -13.56
C LYS A 92 4.80 9.30 -13.11
N THR A 93 4.37 10.45 -13.59
CA THR A 93 3.02 10.96 -13.33
C THR A 93 1.96 9.93 -13.72
N LEU A 94 0.99 9.70 -12.84
CA LEU A 94 -0.12 8.81 -13.10
C LEU A 94 -1.02 9.43 -14.18
N THR A 95 -1.07 8.79 -15.35
CA THR A 95 -1.93 9.17 -16.47
C THR A 95 -3.16 8.29 -16.54
N GLN A 96 -4.20 8.76 -17.22
CA GLN A 96 -5.42 7.95 -17.45
C GLN A 96 -5.13 6.65 -18.21
N GLN A 97 -4.16 6.66 -19.11
CA GLN A 97 -3.71 5.45 -19.79
C GLN A 97 -3.14 4.45 -18.79
N ARG A 98 -2.25 4.90 -17.89
CA ARG A 98 -1.65 4.04 -16.86
C ARG A 98 -2.69 3.49 -15.88
N VAL A 99 -3.70 4.30 -15.52
CA VAL A 99 -4.82 3.84 -14.69
C VAL A 99 -5.59 2.70 -15.37
N ARG A 100 -5.84 2.79 -16.68
CA ARG A 100 -6.53 1.73 -17.43
C ARG A 100 -5.70 0.44 -17.51
N GLU A 101 -4.38 0.56 -17.63
CA GLU A 101 -3.47 -0.59 -17.60
C GLU A 101 -3.51 -1.28 -16.23
N LEU A 102 -3.37 -0.51 -15.15
CA LEU A 102 -3.44 -1.03 -13.78
C LEU A 102 -4.81 -1.64 -13.44
N ALA A 103 -5.88 -1.13 -14.01
CA ALA A 103 -7.23 -1.66 -13.82
C ALA A 103 -7.44 -3.06 -14.45
N GLN A 104 -6.52 -3.54 -15.29
CA GLN A 104 -6.55 -4.90 -15.83
C GLN A 104 -5.91 -5.93 -14.89
N GLU A 105 -5.19 -5.48 -13.87
CA GLU A 105 -4.55 -6.36 -12.90
C GLU A 105 -5.60 -7.01 -11.99
N GLU A 106 -5.45 -8.29 -11.70
CA GLU A 106 -6.29 -8.98 -10.72
C GLU A 106 -6.02 -8.49 -9.30
N ASN A 107 -4.73 -8.35 -8.98
CA ASN A 107 -4.24 -7.92 -7.67
C ASN A 107 -3.25 -6.77 -7.83
N LEU A 108 -3.51 -5.69 -7.11
CA LEU A 108 -2.66 -4.51 -7.06
C LEU A 108 -2.24 -4.26 -5.62
N SER A 109 -0.95 -4.04 -5.38
CA SER A 109 -0.44 -3.70 -4.07
C SER A 109 0.24 -2.34 -4.09
N LEU A 110 -0.21 -1.44 -3.23
CA LEU A 110 0.24 -0.05 -3.16
C LEU A 110 1.01 0.18 -1.87
N ILE A 111 2.15 0.89 -1.96
CA ILE A 111 2.77 1.50 -0.78
C ILE A 111 2.35 2.96 -0.76
N HIS A 112 1.67 3.34 0.31
CA HIS A 112 1.33 4.71 0.63
C HIS A 112 2.16 5.19 1.83
N ILE A 113 2.94 6.23 1.62
CA ILE A 113 3.82 6.84 2.61
C ILE A 113 3.24 8.19 3.04
#